data_00db06e9d883c863c79cbd8b78a67787
#
_entry.id   00db06e9d883c863c79cbd8b78a67787
#
_cell.length_a   1.000
_cell.length_b   1.000
_cell.length_c   1.000
_cell.angle_alpha   90.00
_cell.angle_beta   90.00
_cell.angle_gamma   90.00
#
_symmetry.space_group_name_H-M   'P 1'
#
loop_
_entity.id
_entity.type
_entity.pdbx_description
1 polymer ?
#
loop_
_entity_poly.entity_id
_entity_poly.type
_entity_poly.pdbx_seq_one_letter_code
_entity_poly.pdbx_strand_id
1 'polypeptide(L)'
;MATQGKFHKRLSLTDLTFIGLGSIFGSGWLFSASHVSAIAGPAGIVSWIAGGVAVLLLGLVYCELGAALPRAGGVVRYPEYSHGALLGWLMGFITLIAFSSLIAIEVEAARQYAAAWFPSLNQPGSTHPSVAGWLVQFALLVAFFLLNYFSVKTFATANNIVSVFKFLVPVLVIVLLMAHFNPQNLHVQGFAPSGAAGVEAAISAGGIIFAYLGLTPIVSVASEVRDPQRNIPIALILSVALSTVIYVLLQLAFLGSVPSAYLAQGWGGIDKAFALPYHDIALALGMGWLAALVICDAMISPSGTGNIYMNATPRVVYGWARSGGFLSVLTRVDAKSGIPRPALWLSLALSVFWTLPFPSWETLIQVVSAALVLSYAVAPVTVAALRRSAPQLPRPFLLRGFAVLGPLSFIVAALIVYWSTWNTLSWLLGLQIAMFALYVLYKLPSAAGRAQLWRQVRGALWLIGFFALVLLVSYLGTFGGTGQIAHPWDTLSVAVIAFGCYHWGARTGLRSDQLALEEDDGE
;
A
#
# COMPACT_ATOMS: atom_id res chain seq x y z
N MET A 1 -11.01 -31.05 -23.68
CA MET A 1 -9.90 -30.42 -22.96
C MET A 1 -9.53 -29.14 -23.69
N ALA A 2 -9.92 -27.98 -23.19
CA ALA A 2 -9.52 -26.71 -23.77
C ALA A 2 -8.07 -26.47 -23.37
N THR A 3 -7.21 -26.23 -24.34
CA THR A 3 -5.80 -25.85 -24.14
C THR A 3 -5.73 -24.58 -23.33
N GLN A 4 -5.33 -24.69 -22.06
CA GLN A 4 -5.00 -23.56 -21.21
C GLN A 4 -3.87 -22.79 -21.87
N GLY A 5 -4.10 -21.51 -22.17
CA GLY A 5 -3.11 -20.65 -22.80
C GLY A 5 -1.95 -20.40 -21.83
N LYS A 6 -0.74 -20.77 -22.22
CA LYS A 6 0.47 -20.43 -21.46
C LYS A 6 0.74 -18.93 -21.56
N PHE A 7 1.10 -18.31 -20.44
CA PHE A 7 1.55 -16.91 -20.41
C PHE A 7 2.81 -16.74 -21.27
N HIS A 8 2.79 -15.77 -22.18
CA HIS A 8 3.94 -15.50 -23.05
C HIS A 8 4.89 -14.51 -22.35
N LYS A 9 6.14 -14.88 -22.16
CA LYS A 9 7.21 -14.01 -21.63
C LYS A 9 7.53 -12.88 -22.63
N ARG A 10 6.84 -11.75 -22.49
CA ARG A 10 6.95 -10.60 -23.41
C ARG A 10 7.49 -9.34 -22.75
N LEU A 11 7.33 -9.18 -21.42
CA LEU A 11 7.69 -7.97 -20.72
C LEU A 11 9.21 -7.83 -20.57
N SER A 12 9.74 -6.69 -21.03
CA SER A 12 11.14 -6.28 -20.86
C SER A 12 11.36 -5.60 -19.50
N LEU A 13 12.63 -5.33 -19.18
CA LEU A 13 12.99 -4.52 -18.00
C LEU A 13 12.33 -3.14 -18.03
N THR A 14 12.31 -2.50 -19.20
CA THR A 14 11.71 -1.16 -19.38
C THR A 14 10.21 -1.22 -19.13
N ASP A 15 9.51 -2.19 -19.73
CA ASP A 15 8.06 -2.35 -19.52
C ASP A 15 7.73 -2.55 -18.04
N LEU A 16 8.51 -3.39 -17.37
CA LEU A 16 8.33 -3.70 -15.96
C LEU A 16 8.60 -2.49 -15.05
N THR A 17 9.62 -1.69 -15.38
CA THR A 17 9.93 -0.45 -14.67
C THR A 17 8.80 0.58 -14.83
N PHE A 18 8.23 0.72 -16.03
CA PHE A 18 7.07 1.58 -16.25
C PHE A 18 5.80 1.08 -15.57
N ILE A 19 5.59 -0.23 -15.48
CA ILE A 19 4.50 -0.82 -14.69
C ILE A 19 4.68 -0.44 -13.21
N GLY A 20 5.90 -0.57 -12.67
CA GLY A 20 6.22 -0.20 -11.31
C GLY A 20 6.00 1.29 -11.03
N LEU A 21 6.59 2.15 -11.83
CA LEU A 21 6.43 3.60 -11.72
C LEU A 21 4.95 4.01 -11.86
N GLY A 22 4.24 3.47 -12.86
CA GLY A 22 2.82 3.78 -13.08
C GLY A 22 1.91 3.35 -11.93
N SER A 23 2.31 2.31 -11.18
CA SER A 23 1.58 1.84 -9.99
C SER A 23 1.89 2.67 -8.74
N ILE A 24 3.09 3.26 -8.66
CA ILE A 24 3.54 4.11 -7.55
C ILE A 24 2.92 5.51 -7.65
N PHE A 25 2.86 6.10 -8.84
CA PHE A 25 2.33 7.45 -9.03
C PHE A 25 0.80 7.45 -9.09
N GLY A 26 0.15 7.52 -7.91
CA GLY A 26 -1.30 7.74 -7.71
C GLY A 26 -1.57 9.10 -7.09
N SER A 27 -2.53 9.17 -6.17
CA SER A 27 -2.87 10.41 -5.43
C SER A 27 -1.83 10.81 -4.37
N GLY A 28 -0.92 9.91 -3.99
CA GLY A 28 0.02 10.15 -2.90
C GLY A 28 0.88 11.41 -3.09
N TRP A 29 1.46 11.64 -4.25
CA TRP A 29 2.28 12.82 -4.50
C TRP A 29 1.46 14.13 -4.45
N LEU A 30 0.18 14.07 -4.81
CA LEU A 30 -0.70 15.23 -4.88
C LEU A 30 -1.02 15.84 -3.50
N PHE A 31 -1.09 15.02 -2.45
CA PHE A 31 -1.51 15.45 -1.12
C PHE A 31 -0.39 15.43 -0.08
N SER A 32 0.56 14.48 -0.19
CA SER A 32 1.53 14.25 0.89
C SER A 32 2.42 15.44 1.20
N ALA A 33 2.73 16.33 0.24
CA ALA A 33 3.69 17.41 0.47
C ALA A 33 3.29 18.35 1.61
N SER A 34 2.03 18.80 1.67
CA SER A 34 1.55 19.65 2.76
C SER A 34 1.39 18.90 4.07
N HIS A 35 0.86 17.67 4.04
CA HIS A 35 0.73 16.82 5.24
C HIS A 35 2.08 16.48 5.87
N VAL A 36 3.05 16.07 5.07
CA VAL A 36 4.42 15.81 5.53
C VAL A 36 5.06 17.06 6.11
N SER A 37 4.85 18.22 5.45
CA SER A 37 5.37 19.51 5.95
C SER A 37 4.71 19.92 7.27
N ALA A 38 3.41 19.69 7.45
CA ALA A 38 2.70 19.98 8.68
C ALA A 38 3.19 19.11 9.87
N ILE A 39 3.53 17.85 9.61
CA ILE A 39 3.95 16.87 10.61
C ILE A 39 5.44 17.02 10.96
N ALA A 40 6.31 17.07 9.93
CA ALA A 40 7.77 16.98 10.10
C ALA A 40 8.52 18.26 9.73
N GLY A 41 7.85 19.25 9.15
CA GLY A 41 8.51 20.43 8.59
C GLY A 41 9.49 20.07 7.47
N PRO A 42 10.64 20.78 7.36
CA PRO A 42 11.66 20.47 6.37
C PRO A 42 12.25 19.05 6.48
N ALA A 43 12.27 18.46 7.68
CA ALA A 43 12.75 17.09 7.91
C ALA A 43 11.88 16.01 7.23
N GLY A 44 10.72 16.36 6.69
CA GLY A 44 9.92 15.48 5.82
C GLY A 44 10.69 14.91 4.62
N ILE A 45 11.74 15.59 4.17
CA ILE A 45 12.69 15.06 3.16
C ILE A 45 13.32 13.75 3.62
N VAL A 46 13.72 13.68 4.89
CA VAL A 46 14.30 12.46 5.50
C VAL A 46 13.24 11.36 5.55
N SER A 47 11.98 11.72 5.84
CA SER A 47 10.85 10.78 5.86
C SER A 47 10.63 10.14 4.48
N TRP A 48 10.74 10.90 3.39
CA TRP A 48 10.65 10.37 2.02
C TRP A 48 11.76 9.38 1.70
N ILE A 49 13.01 9.68 2.06
CA ILE A 49 14.15 8.79 1.85
C ILE A 49 13.98 7.51 2.68
N ALA A 50 13.64 7.65 3.96
CA ALA A 50 13.41 6.51 4.86
C ALA A 50 12.26 5.62 4.39
N GLY A 51 11.14 6.21 3.93
CA GLY A 51 10.00 5.49 3.36
C GLY A 51 10.39 4.72 2.08
N GLY A 52 11.16 5.33 1.19
CA GLY A 52 11.68 4.67 -0.01
C GLY A 52 12.57 3.47 0.31
N VAL A 53 13.49 3.61 1.28
CA VAL A 53 14.34 2.49 1.76
C VAL A 53 13.49 1.39 2.37
N ALA A 54 12.50 1.73 3.18
CA ALA A 54 11.60 0.76 3.82
C ALA A 54 10.84 -0.07 2.78
N VAL A 55 10.25 0.58 1.78
CA VAL A 55 9.52 -0.10 0.70
C VAL A 55 10.45 -0.94 -0.17
N LEU A 56 11.67 -0.47 -0.43
CA LEU A 56 12.67 -1.25 -1.15
C LEU A 56 13.03 -2.54 -0.41
N LEU A 57 13.24 -2.47 0.91
CA LEU A 57 13.54 -3.66 1.73
C LEU A 57 12.41 -4.70 1.66
N LEU A 58 11.16 -4.26 1.82
CA LEU A 58 9.99 -5.14 1.70
C LEU A 58 9.86 -5.72 0.29
N GLY A 59 10.05 -4.89 -0.73
CA GLY A 59 9.96 -5.29 -2.12
C GLY A 59 10.98 -6.36 -2.52
N LEU A 60 12.22 -6.25 -2.05
CA LEU A 60 13.27 -7.26 -2.31
C LEU A 60 12.91 -8.62 -1.70
N VAL A 61 12.25 -8.64 -0.53
CA VAL A 61 11.74 -9.89 0.06
C VAL A 61 10.64 -10.50 -0.83
N TYR A 62 9.75 -9.67 -1.36
CA TYR A 62 8.72 -10.11 -2.30
C TYR A 62 9.27 -10.60 -3.64
N CYS A 63 10.39 -10.06 -4.11
CA CYS A 63 11.08 -10.58 -5.31
C CYS A 63 11.48 -12.04 -5.14
N GLU A 64 11.95 -12.44 -3.95
CA GLU A 64 12.29 -13.85 -3.69
C GLU A 64 11.06 -14.75 -3.70
N LEU A 65 9.97 -14.33 -3.04
CA LEU A 65 8.72 -15.10 -3.03
C LEU A 65 8.09 -15.20 -4.42
N GLY A 66 7.98 -14.07 -5.13
CA GLY A 66 7.39 -14.03 -6.46
C GLY A 66 8.18 -14.81 -7.50
N ALA A 67 9.52 -14.85 -7.39
CA ALA A 67 10.37 -15.65 -8.26
C ALA A 67 10.32 -17.15 -7.94
N ALA A 68 10.20 -17.50 -6.65
CA ALA A 68 10.14 -18.90 -6.20
C ALA A 68 8.75 -19.53 -6.39
N LEU A 69 7.69 -18.75 -6.21
CA LEU A 69 6.30 -19.19 -6.21
C LEU A 69 5.44 -18.21 -7.06
N PRO A 70 5.56 -18.23 -8.41
CA PRO A 70 4.84 -17.31 -9.29
C PRO A 70 3.36 -17.73 -9.40
N ARG A 71 2.56 -17.41 -8.39
CA ARG A 71 1.14 -17.78 -8.28
C ARG A 71 0.23 -16.54 -8.28
N ALA A 72 -0.93 -16.63 -8.94
CA ALA A 72 -1.97 -15.61 -8.85
C ALA A 72 -2.41 -15.42 -7.40
N GLY A 73 -2.54 -14.15 -6.96
CA GLY A 73 -2.87 -13.83 -5.56
C GLY A 73 -1.78 -14.17 -4.56
N GLY A 74 -0.50 -14.25 -4.97
CA GLY A 74 0.64 -14.70 -4.17
C GLY A 74 0.74 -14.05 -2.79
N VAL A 75 0.43 -12.74 -2.66
CA VAL A 75 0.46 -12.00 -1.38
C VAL A 75 -0.36 -12.71 -0.29
N VAL A 76 -1.49 -13.31 -0.65
CA VAL A 76 -2.37 -14.04 0.28
C VAL A 76 -1.93 -15.49 0.43
N ARG A 77 -1.47 -16.12 -0.65
CA ARG A 77 -1.11 -17.55 -0.67
C ARG A 77 0.24 -17.86 -0.04
N TYR A 78 1.23 -16.98 -0.14
CA TYR A 78 2.56 -17.21 0.44
C TYR A 78 2.54 -17.46 1.96
N PRO A 79 1.81 -16.67 2.77
CA PRO A 79 1.66 -16.95 4.20
C PRO A 79 0.99 -18.28 4.48
N GLU A 80 0.03 -18.70 3.67
CA GLU A 80 -0.63 -20.00 3.79
C GLU A 80 0.34 -21.16 3.56
N TYR A 81 1.15 -21.10 2.52
CA TYR A 81 2.16 -22.13 2.24
C TYR A 81 3.17 -22.28 3.35
N SER A 82 3.51 -21.22 4.05
CA SER A 82 4.51 -21.26 5.13
C SER A 82 3.96 -21.62 6.50
N HIS A 83 2.71 -21.25 6.82
CA HIS A 83 2.15 -21.36 8.17
C HIS A 83 0.73 -21.95 8.22
N GLY A 84 0.13 -22.23 7.08
CA GLY A 84 -1.19 -22.84 6.98
C GLY A 84 -2.36 -21.86 6.81
N ALA A 85 -3.55 -22.43 6.65
CA ALA A 85 -4.75 -21.73 6.19
C ALA A 85 -5.21 -20.58 7.11
N LEU A 86 -4.97 -20.64 8.41
CA LEU A 86 -5.34 -19.55 9.32
C LEU A 86 -4.52 -18.29 9.05
N LEU A 87 -3.20 -18.43 8.79
CA LEU A 87 -2.38 -17.26 8.44
C LEU A 87 -2.79 -16.70 7.07
N GLY A 88 -3.07 -17.58 6.09
CA GLY A 88 -3.63 -17.18 4.80
C GLY A 88 -4.97 -16.45 4.94
N TRP A 89 -5.86 -16.91 5.84
CA TRP A 89 -7.12 -16.26 6.17
C TRP A 89 -6.93 -14.82 6.68
N LEU A 90 -6.06 -14.62 7.66
CA LEU A 90 -5.79 -13.29 8.23
C LEU A 90 -5.16 -12.35 7.19
N MET A 91 -4.21 -12.85 6.40
CA MET A 91 -3.56 -12.06 5.35
C MET A 91 -4.50 -11.76 4.18
N GLY A 92 -5.39 -12.67 3.84
CA GLY A 92 -6.44 -12.43 2.85
C GLY A 92 -7.35 -11.29 3.26
N PHE A 93 -7.78 -11.29 4.50
CA PHE A 93 -8.66 -10.26 5.04
C PHE A 93 -8.01 -8.88 5.04
N ILE A 94 -6.78 -8.74 5.58
CA ILE A 94 -6.08 -7.44 5.59
C ILE A 94 -5.75 -6.95 4.18
N THR A 95 -5.39 -7.85 3.26
CA THR A 95 -5.12 -7.50 1.87
C THR A 95 -6.38 -7.01 1.16
N LEU A 96 -7.53 -7.61 1.44
CA LEU A 96 -8.81 -7.17 0.91
C LEU A 96 -9.17 -5.75 1.38
N ILE A 97 -8.98 -5.45 2.68
CA ILE A 97 -9.11 -4.09 3.22
C ILE A 97 -8.18 -3.14 2.46
N ALA A 98 -6.89 -3.47 2.41
CA ALA A 98 -5.87 -2.64 1.77
C ALA A 98 -6.19 -2.29 0.32
N PHE A 99 -6.52 -3.29 -0.49
CA PHE A 99 -6.71 -3.10 -1.93
C PHE A 99 -8.04 -2.44 -2.27
N SER A 100 -9.12 -2.78 -1.56
CA SER A 100 -10.43 -2.16 -1.79
C SER A 100 -10.50 -0.71 -1.31
N SER A 101 -9.87 -0.40 -0.17
CA SER A 101 -9.78 0.97 0.34
C SER A 101 -8.86 1.85 -0.52
N LEU A 102 -7.84 1.26 -1.16
CA LEU A 102 -6.99 1.99 -2.10
C LEU A 102 -7.76 2.46 -3.35
N ILE A 103 -8.69 1.66 -3.87
CA ILE A 103 -9.56 2.09 -4.97
C ILE A 103 -10.40 3.30 -4.53
N ALA A 104 -10.90 3.29 -3.30
CA ALA A 104 -11.71 4.37 -2.75
C ALA A 104 -10.92 5.67 -2.58
N ILE A 105 -9.70 5.62 -2.03
CA ILE A 105 -8.89 6.83 -1.81
C ILE A 105 -8.52 7.54 -3.12
N GLU A 106 -8.35 6.80 -4.22
CA GLU A 106 -8.05 7.39 -5.52
C GLU A 106 -9.24 8.14 -6.11
N VAL A 107 -10.48 7.65 -5.94
CA VAL A 107 -11.66 8.41 -6.37
C VAL A 107 -11.96 9.58 -5.44
N GLU A 108 -11.66 9.47 -4.15
CA GLU A 108 -11.70 10.61 -3.22
C GLU A 108 -10.75 11.72 -3.68
N ALA A 109 -9.52 11.36 -4.02
CA ALA A 109 -8.51 12.28 -4.52
C ALA A 109 -8.99 13.02 -5.78
N ALA A 110 -9.47 12.28 -6.77
CA ALA A 110 -9.97 12.83 -8.02
C ALA A 110 -11.14 13.81 -7.78
N ARG A 111 -12.09 13.45 -6.89
CA ARG A 111 -13.21 14.32 -6.54
C ARG A 111 -12.74 15.58 -5.79
N GLN A 112 -11.84 15.46 -4.80
CA GLN A 112 -11.36 16.61 -4.03
C GLN A 112 -10.68 17.66 -4.93
N TYR A 113 -9.84 17.22 -5.88
CA TYR A 113 -9.24 18.13 -6.86
C TYR A 113 -10.27 18.70 -7.84
N ALA A 114 -11.22 17.90 -8.32
CA ALA A 114 -12.29 18.38 -9.19
C ALA A 114 -13.16 19.44 -8.50
N ALA A 115 -13.29 19.40 -7.17
CA ALA A 115 -14.03 20.39 -6.40
C ALA A 115 -13.43 21.81 -6.45
N ALA A 116 -12.15 21.96 -6.83
CA ALA A 116 -11.56 23.28 -7.09
C ALA A 116 -12.24 24.00 -8.28
N TRP A 117 -12.70 23.24 -9.29
CA TRP A 117 -13.49 23.78 -10.40
C TRP A 117 -15.00 23.69 -10.17
N PHE A 118 -15.44 22.68 -9.43
CA PHE A 118 -16.84 22.39 -9.16
C PHE A 118 -17.11 22.33 -7.65
N PRO A 119 -17.16 23.49 -6.94
CA PRO A 119 -17.29 23.53 -5.47
C PRO A 119 -18.53 22.78 -4.94
N SER A 120 -19.55 22.61 -5.78
CA SER A 120 -20.77 21.84 -5.46
C SER A 120 -20.52 20.35 -5.18
N LEU A 121 -19.34 19.81 -5.53
CA LEU A 121 -18.94 18.44 -5.22
C LEU A 121 -18.60 18.23 -3.74
N ASN A 122 -18.29 19.31 -3.01
CA ASN A 122 -18.03 19.27 -1.58
C ASN A 122 -19.22 19.86 -0.79
N GLN A 123 -19.34 19.47 0.48
CA GLN A 123 -20.18 20.16 1.44
C GLN A 123 -19.56 21.54 1.75
N PRO A 124 -20.37 22.57 2.00
CA PRO A 124 -19.86 23.90 2.30
C PRO A 124 -18.86 23.90 3.47
N GLY A 125 -17.66 24.46 3.25
CA GLY A 125 -16.59 24.55 4.26
C GLY A 125 -15.94 23.23 4.66
N SER A 126 -16.10 22.16 3.88
CA SER A 126 -15.56 20.84 4.19
C SER A 126 -14.97 20.18 2.94
N THR A 127 -14.04 19.25 3.14
CA THR A 127 -13.55 18.32 2.10
C THR A 127 -14.48 17.12 1.88
N HIS A 128 -15.53 16.98 2.70
CA HIS A 128 -16.49 15.89 2.59
C HIS A 128 -17.35 16.02 1.33
N PRO A 129 -17.71 14.91 0.67
CA PRO A 129 -18.54 14.95 -0.53
C PRO A 129 -19.95 15.44 -0.24
N SER A 130 -20.49 16.28 -1.12
CA SER A 130 -21.92 16.52 -1.24
C SER A 130 -22.60 15.33 -1.91
N VAL A 131 -23.92 15.35 -2.07
CA VAL A 131 -24.65 14.35 -2.86
C VAL A 131 -24.11 14.27 -4.30
N ALA A 132 -23.81 15.42 -4.92
CA ALA A 132 -23.19 15.47 -6.25
C ALA A 132 -21.80 14.85 -6.25
N GLY A 133 -20.98 15.13 -5.21
CA GLY A 133 -19.67 14.52 -5.03
C GLY A 133 -19.74 12.99 -4.91
N TRP A 134 -20.68 12.48 -4.13
CA TRP A 134 -20.93 11.05 -4.01
C TRP A 134 -21.32 10.40 -5.35
N LEU A 135 -22.16 11.04 -6.13
CA LEU A 135 -22.55 10.55 -7.46
C LEU A 135 -21.34 10.50 -8.41
N VAL A 136 -20.46 11.50 -8.38
CA VAL A 136 -19.24 11.51 -9.19
C VAL A 136 -18.29 10.38 -8.77
N GLN A 137 -18.06 10.17 -7.47
CA GLN A 137 -17.24 9.06 -6.97
C GLN A 137 -17.81 7.71 -7.39
N PHE A 138 -19.12 7.53 -7.22
CA PHE A 138 -19.79 6.29 -7.63
C PHE A 138 -19.69 6.08 -9.15
N ALA A 139 -19.86 7.13 -9.95
CA ALA A 139 -19.71 7.04 -11.41
C ALA A 139 -18.28 6.64 -11.82
N LEU A 140 -17.24 7.17 -11.14
CA LEU A 140 -15.84 6.77 -11.37
C LEU A 140 -15.60 5.31 -11.00
N LEU A 141 -16.11 4.86 -9.85
CA LEU A 141 -16.02 3.46 -9.42
C LEU A 141 -16.70 2.51 -10.43
N VAL A 142 -17.87 2.89 -10.92
CA VAL A 142 -18.59 2.14 -11.96
C VAL A 142 -17.80 2.15 -13.27
N ALA A 143 -17.19 3.27 -13.66
CA ALA A 143 -16.35 3.35 -14.84
C ALA A 143 -15.14 2.38 -14.74
N PHE A 144 -14.43 2.36 -13.60
CA PHE A 144 -13.34 1.40 -13.35
C PHE A 144 -13.85 -0.04 -13.41
N PHE A 145 -15.00 -0.32 -12.80
CA PHE A 145 -15.63 -1.63 -12.86
C PHE A 145 -15.92 -2.06 -14.29
N LEU A 146 -16.55 -1.20 -15.10
CA LEU A 146 -16.91 -1.51 -16.49
C LEU A 146 -15.67 -1.71 -17.38
N LEU A 147 -14.62 -0.88 -17.21
CA LEU A 147 -13.35 -1.06 -17.92
C LEU A 147 -12.73 -2.44 -17.64
N ASN A 148 -12.88 -2.95 -16.43
CA ASN A 148 -12.36 -4.25 -16.03
C ASN A 148 -13.34 -5.41 -16.31
N TYR A 149 -14.64 -5.14 -16.48
CA TYR A 149 -15.66 -6.15 -16.71
C TYR A 149 -15.67 -6.69 -18.16
N PHE A 150 -15.38 -5.82 -19.14
CA PHE A 150 -15.52 -6.17 -20.55
C PHE A 150 -14.23 -6.65 -21.20
N SER A 151 -13.06 -6.04 -20.92
CA SER A 151 -11.84 -6.41 -21.64
C SER A 151 -10.54 -5.95 -20.96
N VAL A 152 -9.58 -6.88 -20.88
CA VAL A 152 -8.19 -6.59 -20.48
C VAL A 152 -7.48 -5.65 -21.46
N LYS A 153 -7.82 -5.69 -22.76
CA LYS A 153 -7.22 -4.81 -23.79
C LYS A 153 -7.61 -3.35 -23.59
N THR A 154 -8.87 -3.07 -23.28
CA THR A 154 -9.36 -1.70 -23.02
C THR A 154 -8.65 -1.10 -21.81
N PHE A 155 -8.46 -1.89 -20.76
CA PHE A 155 -7.67 -1.52 -19.58
C PHE A 155 -6.24 -1.10 -19.97
N ALA A 156 -5.51 -1.93 -20.72
CA ALA A 156 -4.11 -1.68 -21.07
C ALA A 156 -3.94 -0.39 -21.91
N THR A 157 -4.83 -0.15 -22.88
CA THR A 157 -4.79 1.05 -23.73
C THR A 157 -5.02 2.32 -22.91
N ALA A 158 -6.03 2.33 -22.02
CA ALA A 158 -6.31 3.46 -21.14
C ALA A 158 -5.13 3.76 -20.20
N ASN A 159 -4.52 2.72 -19.62
CA ASN A 159 -3.37 2.86 -18.73
C ASN A 159 -2.15 3.46 -19.43
N ASN A 160 -1.88 3.12 -20.68
CA ASN A 160 -0.73 3.67 -21.42
C ASN A 160 -0.86 5.17 -21.65
N ILE A 161 -2.05 5.66 -21.99
CA ILE A 161 -2.31 7.09 -22.19
C ILE A 161 -2.11 7.85 -20.87
N VAL A 162 -2.68 7.34 -19.79
CA VAL A 162 -2.57 7.93 -18.45
C VAL A 162 -1.12 8.00 -17.97
N SER A 163 -0.30 7.00 -18.29
CA SER A 163 1.09 6.93 -17.83
C SER A 163 1.96 8.11 -18.31
N VAL A 164 1.69 8.68 -19.46
CA VAL A 164 2.44 9.86 -19.97
C VAL A 164 2.24 11.08 -19.05
N PHE A 165 0.99 11.35 -18.66
CA PHE A 165 0.66 12.48 -17.78
C PHE A 165 1.24 12.30 -16.38
N LYS A 166 1.24 11.08 -15.85
CA LYS A 166 1.76 10.75 -14.50
C LYS A 166 3.21 11.18 -14.26
N PHE A 167 4.02 11.33 -15.29
CA PHE A 167 5.43 11.74 -15.15
C PHE A 167 5.67 13.17 -15.60
N LEU A 168 4.98 13.62 -16.63
CA LEU A 168 5.18 14.96 -17.19
C LEU A 168 4.80 16.05 -16.19
N VAL A 169 3.63 15.92 -15.56
CA VAL A 169 3.11 16.97 -14.68
C VAL A 169 3.93 17.12 -13.39
N PRO A 170 4.28 16.06 -12.63
CA PRO A 170 5.17 16.18 -11.47
C PRO A 170 6.53 16.82 -11.80
N VAL A 171 7.14 16.45 -12.92
CA VAL A 171 8.43 17.04 -13.34
C VAL A 171 8.26 18.54 -13.64
N LEU A 172 7.19 18.92 -14.33
CA LEU A 172 6.90 20.32 -14.63
C LEU A 172 6.65 21.12 -13.34
N VAL A 173 5.90 20.56 -12.39
CA VAL A 173 5.68 21.16 -11.07
C VAL A 173 7.02 21.40 -10.34
N ILE A 174 7.92 20.40 -10.32
CA ILE A 174 9.26 20.55 -9.72
C ILE A 174 9.99 21.72 -10.35
N VAL A 175 10.12 21.74 -11.67
CA VAL A 175 10.90 22.76 -12.40
C VAL A 175 10.38 24.17 -12.12
N LEU A 176 9.06 24.35 -12.17
CA LEU A 176 8.44 25.66 -11.99
C LEU A 176 8.45 26.14 -10.54
N LEU A 177 8.21 25.26 -9.59
CA LEU A 177 8.27 25.64 -8.18
C LEU A 177 9.70 25.89 -7.73
N MET A 178 10.68 25.13 -8.21
CA MET A 178 12.09 25.36 -7.91
C MET A 178 12.60 26.73 -8.40
N ALA A 179 11.97 27.34 -9.41
CA ALA A 179 12.26 28.71 -9.82
C ALA A 179 11.85 29.77 -8.77
N HIS A 180 10.94 29.40 -7.84
CA HIS A 180 10.48 30.25 -6.73
C HIS A 180 11.07 29.80 -5.37
N PHE A 181 12.14 29.02 -5.37
CA PHE A 181 12.71 28.42 -4.18
C PHE A 181 13.37 29.45 -3.26
N ASN A 182 12.87 29.57 -2.03
CA ASN A 182 13.45 30.39 -0.98
C ASN A 182 14.11 29.48 0.08
N PRO A 183 15.45 29.47 0.19
CA PRO A 183 16.17 28.64 1.17
C PRO A 183 15.82 28.95 2.62
N GLN A 184 15.38 30.19 2.92
CA GLN A 184 15.03 30.60 4.27
C GLN A 184 13.84 29.79 4.84
N ASN A 185 12.95 29.30 3.99
CA ASN A 185 11.83 28.47 4.40
C ASN A 185 12.29 27.21 5.14
N LEU A 186 13.43 26.63 4.75
CA LEU A 186 13.97 25.42 5.39
C LEU A 186 14.48 25.64 6.83
N HIS A 187 14.62 26.89 7.23
CA HIS A 187 15.10 27.28 8.56
C HIS A 187 13.96 27.74 9.50
N VAL A 188 12.72 27.85 9.00
CA VAL A 188 11.55 28.23 9.81
C VAL A 188 11.31 27.16 10.87
N GLN A 189 11.39 27.55 12.15
CA GLN A 189 11.31 26.66 13.32
C GLN A 189 12.39 25.55 13.35
N GLY A 190 13.47 25.69 12.60
CA GLY A 190 14.53 24.69 12.45
C GLY A 190 14.21 23.59 11.43
N PHE A 191 15.19 22.74 11.17
CA PHE A 191 15.05 21.67 10.17
C PHE A 191 14.04 20.59 10.55
N ALA A 192 13.98 20.20 11.82
CA ALA A 192 13.09 19.18 12.36
C ALA A 192 12.27 19.70 13.55
N PRO A 193 11.25 20.55 13.34
CA PRO A 193 10.52 21.20 14.43
C PRO A 193 9.80 20.20 15.36
N SER A 194 9.36 19.06 14.84
CA SER A 194 8.73 17.97 15.59
C SER A 194 9.69 16.84 15.97
N GLY A 195 11.01 17.03 15.79
CA GLY A 195 12.03 16.04 16.10
C GLY A 195 11.91 14.74 15.32
N ALA A 196 12.50 13.67 15.84
CA ALA A 196 12.47 12.34 15.21
C ALA A 196 11.04 11.77 15.12
N ALA A 197 10.21 11.98 16.14
CA ALA A 197 8.82 11.52 16.15
C ALA A 197 8.00 12.12 14.99
N GLY A 198 8.25 13.37 14.62
CA GLY A 198 7.62 13.98 13.44
C GLY A 198 8.05 13.31 12.13
N VAL A 199 9.34 13.00 12.00
CA VAL A 199 9.87 12.26 10.82
C VAL A 199 9.23 10.89 10.70
N GLU A 200 9.12 10.16 11.80
CA GLU A 200 8.50 8.84 11.90
C GLU A 200 7.00 8.89 11.56
N ALA A 201 6.27 9.80 12.19
CA ALA A 201 4.84 9.98 11.94
C ALA A 201 4.54 10.34 10.47
N ALA A 202 5.36 11.18 9.84
CA ALA A 202 5.19 11.59 8.45
C ALA A 202 5.28 10.40 7.47
N ILE A 203 6.05 9.37 7.79
CA ILE A 203 6.18 8.16 6.95
C ILE A 203 4.82 7.48 6.78
N SER A 204 4.02 7.36 7.84
CA SER A 204 2.70 6.72 7.78
C SER A 204 1.56 7.74 7.63
N ALA A 205 1.39 8.64 8.60
CA ALA A 205 0.28 9.59 8.64
C ALA A 205 0.37 10.69 7.56
N GLY A 206 1.59 11.03 7.11
CA GLY A 206 1.82 11.96 6.01
C GLY A 206 1.56 11.40 4.62
N GLY A 207 1.28 10.09 4.51
CA GLY A 207 0.98 9.42 3.24
C GLY A 207 2.20 8.99 2.43
N ILE A 208 3.42 9.07 2.99
CA ILE A 208 4.66 8.69 2.28
C ILE A 208 4.63 7.22 1.89
N ILE A 209 4.31 6.33 2.83
CA ILE A 209 4.25 4.90 2.56
C ILE A 209 3.22 4.59 1.47
N PHE A 210 2.04 5.20 1.54
CA PHE A 210 1.03 5.05 0.50
C PHE A 210 1.56 5.46 -0.88
N ALA A 211 2.27 6.58 -0.95
CA ALA A 211 2.82 7.09 -2.22
C ALA A 211 3.83 6.12 -2.86
N TYR A 212 4.54 5.28 -2.09
CA TYR A 212 5.48 4.29 -2.62
C TYR A 212 4.87 2.92 -2.91
N LEU A 213 3.63 2.65 -2.50
CA LEU A 213 3.04 1.32 -2.61
C LEU A 213 2.55 1.06 -4.04
N GLY A 214 3.30 0.28 -4.76
CA GLY A 214 3.06 -0.18 -6.13
C GLY A 214 3.82 -1.47 -6.44
N LEU A 215 4.27 -2.20 -5.40
CA LEU A 215 5.11 -3.39 -5.55
C LEU A 215 4.37 -4.58 -6.14
N THR A 216 3.10 -4.74 -5.77
CA THR A 216 2.28 -5.90 -6.14
C THR A 216 2.13 -6.06 -7.65
N PRO A 217 1.90 -5.02 -8.46
CA PRO A 217 1.81 -5.16 -9.91
C PRO A 217 3.08 -5.71 -10.55
N ILE A 218 4.27 -5.31 -10.09
CA ILE A 218 5.55 -5.84 -10.60
C ILE A 218 5.65 -7.35 -10.35
N VAL A 219 5.28 -7.78 -9.14
CA VAL A 219 5.37 -9.19 -8.74
C VAL A 219 4.24 -10.03 -9.37
N SER A 220 3.05 -9.44 -9.56
CA SER A 220 1.90 -10.16 -10.13
C SER A 220 2.06 -10.55 -11.58
N VAL A 221 2.88 -9.84 -12.36
CA VAL A 221 3.19 -10.14 -13.76
C VAL A 221 4.47 -10.96 -13.94
N ALA A 222 5.03 -11.51 -12.85
CA ALA A 222 6.29 -12.24 -12.86
C ALA A 222 6.34 -13.38 -13.91
N SER A 223 5.22 -14.06 -14.17
CA SER A 223 5.09 -15.12 -15.17
C SER A 223 5.23 -14.63 -16.63
N GLU A 224 5.04 -13.34 -16.87
CA GLU A 224 5.08 -12.71 -18.20
C GLU A 224 6.40 -11.99 -18.50
N VAL A 225 7.34 -11.98 -17.55
CA VAL A 225 8.61 -11.25 -17.63
C VAL A 225 9.69 -12.10 -18.30
N ARG A 226 10.48 -11.47 -19.19
CA ARG A 226 11.74 -12.04 -19.72
C ARG A 226 12.80 -11.96 -18.63
N ASP A 227 13.55 -13.06 -18.41
CA ASP A 227 14.58 -13.15 -17.37
C ASP A 227 14.11 -12.60 -16.00
N PRO A 228 13.02 -13.17 -15.43
CA PRO A 228 12.37 -12.62 -14.24
C PRO A 228 13.31 -12.50 -13.04
N GLN A 229 14.28 -13.41 -12.93
CA GLN A 229 15.31 -13.43 -11.88
C GLN A 229 16.14 -12.15 -11.81
N ARG A 230 16.40 -11.53 -12.96
CA ARG A 230 17.18 -10.31 -13.12
C ARG A 230 16.28 -9.08 -13.21
N ASN A 231 15.26 -9.16 -14.07
CA ASN A 231 14.48 -7.98 -14.44
C ASN A 231 13.52 -7.52 -13.34
N ILE A 232 12.94 -8.45 -12.54
CA ILE A 232 12.03 -8.08 -11.45
C ILE A 232 12.74 -7.27 -10.37
N PRO A 233 13.87 -7.73 -9.77
CA PRO A 233 14.58 -6.94 -8.77
C PRO A 233 15.10 -5.61 -9.30
N ILE A 234 15.64 -5.58 -10.53
CA ILE A 234 16.16 -4.34 -11.12
C ILE A 234 15.01 -3.35 -11.37
N ALA A 235 13.89 -3.79 -11.94
CA ALA A 235 12.74 -2.92 -12.16
C ALA A 235 12.20 -2.35 -10.84
N LEU A 236 12.14 -3.17 -9.79
CA LEU A 236 11.73 -2.73 -8.47
C LEU A 236 12.67 -1.64 -7.92
N ILE A 237 13.97 -1.90 -7.94
CA ILE A 237 14.99 -0.94 -7.45
C ILE A 237 14.92 0.36 -8.24
N LEU A 238 14.84 0.29 -9.57
CA LEU A 238 14.74 1.46 -10.43
C LEU A 238 13.45 2.24 -10.17
N SER A 239 12.31 1.55 -10.06
CA SER A 239 11.03 2.21 -9.80
C SER A 239 11.03 2.94 -8.46
N VAL A 240 11.48 2.30 -7.39
CA VAL A 240 11.54 2.93 -6.06
C VAL A 240 12.57 4.06 -6.02
N ALA A 241 13.77 3.87 -6.59
CA ALA A 241 14.81 4.89 -6.60
C ALA A 241 14.40 6.14 -7.39
N LEU A 242 13.85 5.97 -8.60
CA LEU A 242 13.35 7.09 -9.41
C LEU A 242 12.18 7.81 -8.72
N SER A 243 11.25 7.07 -8.13
CA SER A 243 10.16 7.67 -7.36
C SER A 243 10.67 8.44 -6.15
N THR A 244 11.69 7.91 -5.43
CA THR A 244 12.29 8.60 -4.29
C THR A 244 12.90 9.93 -4.71
N VAL A 245 13.63 9.96 -5.81
CA VAL A 245 14.22 11.21 -6.34
C VAL A 245 13.12 12.23 -6.66
N ILE A 246 12.07 11.80 -7.38
CA ILE A 246 10.97 12.69 -7.76
C ILE A 246 10.22 13.20 -6.52
N TYR A 247 9.91 12.33 -5.56
CA TYR A 247 9.18 12.72 -4.35
C TYR A 247 9.98 13.65 -3.43
N VAL A 248 11.28 13.41 -3.29
CA VAL A 248 12.19 14.32 -2.57
C VAL A 248 12.24 15.68 -3.24
N LEU A 249 12.33 15.74 -4.58
CA LEU A 249 12.34 17.00 -5.33
C LEU A 249 10.99 17.71 -5.26
N LEU A 250 9.86 16.99 -5.30
CA LEU A 250 8.53 17.55 -5.11
C LEU A 250 8.37 18.14 -3.70
N GLN A 251 8.84 17.43 -2.67
CA GLN A 251 8.81 17.93 -1.30
C GLN A 251 9.68 19.18 -1.13
N LEU A 252 10.89 19.16 -1.66
CA LEU A 252 11.79 20.32 -1.66
C LEU A 252 11.18 21.52 -2.40
N ALA A 253 10.63 21.29 -3.58
CA ALA A 253 9.97 22.32 -4.39
C ALA A 253 8.80 22.93 -3.63
N PHE A 254 7.97 22.13 -2.97
CA PHE A 254 6.88 22.61 -2.11
C PHE A 254 7.42 23.46 -0.95
N LEU A 255 8.32 22.92 -0.13
CA LEU A 255 8.89 23.61 1.04
C LEU A 255 9.51 24.97 0.67
N GLY A 256 10.32 24.99 -0.41
CA GLY A 256 11.00 26.22 -0.83
C GLY A 256 10.08 27.26 -1.44
N SER A 257 8.94 26.87 -2.01
CA SER A 257 8.06 27.77 -2.75
C SER A 257 6.90 28.31 -1.91
N VAL A 258 6.67 27.81 -0.68
CA VAL A 258 5.62 28.35 0.19
C VAL A 258 5.90 29.83 0.47
N PRO A 259 4.96 30.77 0.17
CA PRO A 259 5.16 32.17 0.48
C PRO A 259 5.30 32.40 1.98
N SER A 260 6.23 33.27 2.37
CA SER A 260 6.61 33.50 3.80
C SER A 260 5.44 33.90 4.68
N ALA A 261 4.41 34.53 4.14
CA ALA A 261 3.19 34.92 4.86
C ALA A 261 2.47 33.71 5.46
N TYR A 262 2.50 32.54 4.82
CA TYR A 262 1.89 31.31 5.33
C TYR A 262 2.75 30.61 6.38
N LEU A 263 4.03 30.97 6.50
CA LEU A 263 4.98 30.40 7.47
C LEU A 263 5.13 31.24 8.74
N ALA A 264 4.37 32.32 8.91
CA ALA A 264 4.43 33.19 10.08
C ALA A 264 4.19 32.44 11.41
N GLN A 265 3.40 31.37 11.39
CA GLN A 265 3.12 30.49 12.53
C GLN A 265 3.89 29.16 12.47
N GLY A 266 4.85 29.03 11.54
CA GLY A 266 5.60 27.81 11.28
C GLY A 266 4.88 26.82 10.35
N TRP A 267 5.33 25.56 10.38
CA TRP A 267 4.84 24.52 9.49
C TRP A 267 3.53 23.86 9.93
N GLY A 268 3.22 23.91 11.23
CA GLY A 268 1.99 23.33 11.76
C GLY A 268 0.74 23.96 11.15
N GLY A 269 -0.14 23.15 10.56
CA GLY A 269 -1.36 23.61 9.91
C GLY A 269 -1.19 24.07 8.46
N ILE A 270 0.00 23.93 7.84
CA ILE A 270 0.23 24.25 6.43
C ILE A 270 -0.64 23.40 5.50
N ASP A 271 -1.00 22.19 5.91
CA ASP A 271 -1.92 21.28 5.24
C ASP A 271 -3.35 21.86 5.10
N LYS A 272 -3.77 22.69 6.05
CA LYS A 272 -5.06 23.39 5.98
C LYS A 272 -5.02 24.56 5.00
N ALA A 273 -3.90 25.27 4.94
CA ALA A 273 -3.69 26.37 4.02
C ALA A 273 -3.51 25.90 2.57
N PHE A 274 -2.92 24.73 2.39
CA PHE A 274 -2.65 24.09 1.11
C PHE A 274 -3.27 22.68 1.09
N ALA A 275 -4.60 22.65 1.12
CA ALA A 275 -5.37 21.39 1.11
C ALA A 275 -5.20 20.62 -0.22
N LEU A 276 -4.95 21.32 -1.32
CA LEU A 276 -4.54 20.79 -2.62
C LEU A 276 -3.13 21.30 -2.94
N PRO A 277 -2.07 20.73 -2.35
CA PRO A 277 -0.76 21.35 -2.20
C PRO A 277 -0.21 22.04 -3.45
N TYR A 278 -0.11 21.33 -4.56
CA TYR A 278 0.49 21.86 -5.79
C TYR A 278 -0.43 22.77 -6.60
N HIS A 279 -1.75 22.60 -6.47
CA HIS A 279 -2.73 23.53 -7.02
C HIS A 279 -2.70 24.85 -6.25
N ASP A 280 -2.80 24.81 -4.93
CA ASP A 280 -2.94 25.99 -4.09
C ASP A 280 -1.66 26.83 -4.10
N ILE A 281 -0.48 26.18 -4.08
CA ILE A 281 0.81 26.90 -4.17
C ILE A 281 1.00 27.51 -5.56
N ALA A 282 0.57 26.86 -6.64
CA ALA A 282 0.60 27.45 -7.97
C ALA A 282 -0.28 28.70 -8.07
N LEU A 283 -1.47 28.68 -7.46
CA LEU A 283 -2.32 29.88 -7.36
C LEU A 283 -1.68 30.97 -6.53
N ALA A 284 -1.10 30.64 -5.36
CA ALA A 284 -0.43 31.61 -4.49
C ALA A 284 0.77 32.30 -5.17
N LEU A 285 1.40 31.63 -6.14
CA LEU A 285 2.50 32.16 -6.96
C LEU A 285 2.04 32.81 -8.27
N GLY A 286 0.72 32.93 -8.50
CA GLY A 286 0.16 33.52 -9.72
C GLY A 286 0.22 32.64 -10.97
N MET A 287 0.52 31.34 -10.81
CA MET A 287 0.62 30.38 -11.92
C MET A 287 -0.70 29.63 -12.14
N GLY A 288 -1.80 30.34 -12.45
CA GLY A 288 -3.13 29.74 -12.59
C GLY A 288 -3.21 28.64 -13.66
N TRP A 289 -2.42 28.73 -14.74
CA TRP A 289 -2.34 27.68 -15.76
C TRP A 289 -1.75 26.37 -15.22
N LEU A 290 -0.73 26.46 -14.32
CA LEU A 290 -0.14 25.29 -13.67
C LEU A 290 -1.14 24.66 -12.70
N ALA A 291 -1.88 25.48 -11.93
CA ALA A 291 -2.95 25.01 -11.07
C ALA A 291 -4.01 24.21 -11.85
N ALA A 292 -4.44 24.73 -13.01
CA ALA A 292 -5.36 24.02 -13.89
C ALA A 292 -4.78 22.69 -14.42
N LEU A 293 -3.49 22.66 -14.80
CA LEU A 293 -2.83 21.45 -15.25
C LEU A 293 -2.75 20.39 -14.15
N VAL A 294 -2.45 20.82 -12.90
CA VAL A 294 -2.43 19.92 -11.72
C VAL A 294 -3.82 19.32 -11.48
N ILE A 295 -4.93 20.09 -11.61
CA ILE A 295 -6.28 19.54 -11.50
C ILE A 295 -6.54 18.47 -12.59
N CYS A 296 -6.17 18.75 -13.84
CA CYS A 296 -6.32 17.76 -14.92
C CYS A 296 -5.58 16.47 -14.60
N ASP A 297 -4.33 16.56 -14.16
CA ASP A 297 -3.56 15.37 -13.76
C ASP A 297 -4.18 14.66 -12.55
N ALA A 298 -4.61 15.41 -11.55
CA ALA A 298 -5.22 14.86 -10.33
C ALA A 298 -6.56 14.15 -10.58
N MET A 299 -7.24 14.42 -11.68
CA MET A 299 -8.39 13.62 -12.11
C MET A 299 -7.96 12.36 -12.87
N ILE A 300 -6.86 12.42 -13.63
CA ILE A 300 -6.40 11.35 -14.51
C ILE A 300 -5.50 10.34 -13.77
N SER A 301 -4.46 10.81 -13.09
CA SER A 301 -3.44 9.95 -12.46
C SER A 301 -3.99 9.06 -11.36
N PRO A 302 -4.76 9.56 -10.37
CA PRO A 302 -5.43 8.73 -9.37
C PRO A 302 -6.41 7.74 -9.99
N SER A 303 -7.19 8.18 -11.00
CA SER A 303 -8.12 7.30 -11.72
C SER A 303 -7.40 6.12 -12.39
N GLY A 304 -6.21 6.34 -12.93
CA GLY A 304 -5.37 5.27 -13.48
C GLY A 304 -4.96 4.26 -12.41
N THR A 305 -4.50 4.71 -11.25
CA THR A 305 -4.11 3.84 -10.13
C THR A 305 -5.32 3.09 -9.56
N GLY A 306 -6.44 3.77 -9.32
CA GLY A 306 -7.70 3.15 -8.88
C GLY A 306 -8.17 2.05 -9.84
N ASN A 307 -8.05 2.29 -11.15
CA ASN A 307 -8.38 1.30 -12.17
C ASN A 307 -7.44 0.07 -12.15
N ILE A 308 -6.12 0.26 -11.91
CA ILE A 308 -5.16 -0.84 -11.73
C ILE A 308 -5.56 -1.71 -10.55
N TYR A 309 -5.91 -1.11 -9.41
CA TYR A 309 -6.32 -1.87 -8.23
C TYR A 309 -7.72 -2.48 -8.37
N MET A 310 -8.63 -1.88 -9.13
CA MET A 310 -9.89 -2.52 -9.51
C MET A 310 -9.66 -3.77 -10.36
N ASN A 311 -8.55 -3.85 -11.11
CA ASN A 311 -8.11 -5.05 -11.83
C ASN A 311 -7.43 -6.08 -10.91
N ALA A 312 -6.61 -5.63 -9.96
CA ALA A 312 -5.80 -6.51 -9.11
C ALA A 312 -6.61 -7.14 -7.96
N THR A 313 -7.51 -6.39 -7.33
CA THR A 313 -8.29 -6.84 -6.17
C THR A 313 -9.08 -8.13 -6.42
N PRO A 314 -9.78 -8.30 -7.54
CA PRO A 314 -10.47 -9.55 -7.84
C PRO A 314 -9.56 -10.78 -7.92
N ARG A 315 -8.29 -10.61 -8.34
CA ARG A 315 -7.32 -11.72 -8.38
C ARG A 315 -6.85 -12.13 -6.99
N VAL A 316 -6.71 -11.16 -6.08
CA VAL A 316 -6.42 -11.42 -4.66
C VAL A 316 -7.59 -12.16 -4.02
N VAL A 317 -8.81 -11.69 -4.23
CA VAL A 317 -10.04 -12.32 -3.74
C VAL A 317 -10.19 -13.75 -4.28
N TYR A 318 -9.93 -13.94 -5.58
CA TYR A 318 -9.93 -15.26 -6.23
C TYR A 318 -8.89 -16.20 -5.58
N GLY A 319 -7.64 -15.75 -5.43
CA GLY A 319 -6.56 -16.52 -4.81
C GLY A 319 -6.92 -16.92 -3.38
N TRP A 320 -7.47 -16.00 -2.58
CA TRP A 320 -7.91 -16.27 -1.22
C TRP A 320 -9.08 -17.26 -1.15
N ALA A 321 -10.06 -17.13 -2.04
CA ALA A 321 -11.19 -18.05 -2.12
C ALA A 321 -10.76 -19.45 -2.59
N ARG A 322 -9.80 -19.55 -3.53
CA ARG A 322 -9.26 -20.81 -4.04
C ARG A 322 -8.52 -21.61 -2.95
N SER A 323 -7.83 -20.93 -2.06
CA SER A 323 -7.21 -21.52 -0.87
C SER A 323 -8.21 -21.99 0.20
N GLY A 324 -9.51 -21.91 -0.06
CA GLY A 324 -10.56 -22.26 0.92
C GLY A 324 -10.73 -21.24 2.06
N GLY A 325 -10.07 -20.10 1.97
CA GLY A 325 -10.15 -19.02 2.95
C GLY A 325 -11.39 -18.14 2.80
N PHE A 326 -12.14 -18.24 1.69
CA PHE A 326 -13.30 -17.39 1.45
C PHE A 326 -14.39 -18.15 0.65
N LEU A 327 -15.46 -17.44 0.26
CA LEU A 327 -16.62 -18.04 -0.42
C LEU A 327 -16.24 -18.64 -1.79
N SER A 328 -16.53 -19.90 -2.03
CA SER A 328 -16.19 -20.62 -3.26
C SER A 328 -16.80 -20.01 -4.53
N VAL A 329 -17.91 -19.26 -4.41
CA VAL A 329 -18.50 -18.54 -5.57
C VAL A 329 -17.53 -17.53 -6.19
N LEU A 330 -16.59 -16.98 -5.40
CA LEU A 330 -15.61 -15.99 -5.83
C LEU A 330 -14.47 -16.60 -6.67
N THR A 331 -14.38 -17.94 -6.76
CA THR A 331 -13.46 -18.65 -7.65
C THR A 331 -14.00 -18.82 -9.08
N ARG A 332 -15.22 -18.37 -9.37
CA ARG A 332 -15.81 -18.49 -10.71
C ARG A 332 -15.20 -17.46 -11.64
N VAL A 333 -14.51 -17.96 -12.68
CA VAL A 333 -13.91 -17.15 -13.74
C VAL A 333 -14.78 -17.24 -14.98
N ASP A 334 -15.06 -16.12 -15.62
CA ASP A 334 -15.80 -16.06 -16.87
C ASP A 334 -14.96 -16.66 -18.00
N ALA A 335 -15.48 -17.68 -18.69
CA ALA A 335 -14.75 -18.45 -19.69
C ALA A 335 -14.31 -17.61 -20.92
N LYS A 336 -15.04 -16.51 -21.23
CA LYS A 336 -14.75 -15.67 -22.40
C LYS A 336 -13.71 -14.59 -22.10
N SER A 337 -13.81 -13.96 -20.93
CA SER A 337 -12.96 -12.81 -20.56
C SER A 337 -11.79 -13.17 -19.65
N GLY A 338 -11.79 -14.36 -19.01
CA GLY A 338 -10.80 -14.74 -18.01
C GLY A 338 -10.89 -13.93 -16.70
N ILE A 339 -12.01 -13.24 -16.46
CA ILE A 339 -12.19 -12.33 -15.32
C ILE A 339 -13.02 -13.01 -14.24
N PRO A 340 -12.61 -12.98 -12.95
CA PRO A 340 -13.42 -13.46 -11.83
C PRO A 340 -14.52 -12.45 -11.49
N ARG A 341 -15.61 -12.46 -12.27
CA ARG A 341 -16.71 -11.48 -12.15
C ARG A 341 -17.33 -11.38 -10.77
N PRO A 342 -17.60 -12.47 -10.01
CA PRO A 342 -18.12 -12.33 -8.65
C PRO A 342 -17.17 -11.59 -7.71
N ALA A 343 -15.86 -11.84 -7.85
CA ALA A 343 -14.85 -11.12 -7.08
C ALA A 343 -14.75 -9.64 -7.50
N LEU A 344 -14.95 -9.32 -8.77
CA LEU A 344 -14.99 -7.94 -9.26
C LEU A 344 -16.20 -7.17 -8.71
N TRP A 345 -17.39 -7.78 -8.61
CA TRP A 345 -18.55 -7.20 -7.94
C TRP A 345 -18.31 -6.93 -6.46
N LEU A 346 -17.67 -7.86 -5.76
CA LEU A 346 -17.28 -7.64 -4.36
C LEU A 346 -16.29 -6.48 -4.22
N SER A 347 -15.33 -6.37 -5.15
CA SER A 347 -14.36 -5.25 -5.15
C SER A 347 -15.05 -3.90 -5.33
N LEU A 348 -16.02 -3.80 -6.24
CA LEU A 348 -16.83 -2.59 -6.40
C LEU A 348 -17.61 -2.26 -5.12
N ALA A 349 -18.31 -3.23 -4.55
CA ALA A 349 -19.12 -3.03 -3.34
C ALA A 349 -18.28 -2.54 -2.16
N LEU A 350 -17.09 -3.14 -1.96
CA LEU A 350 -16.17 -2.72 -0.90
C LEU A 350 -15.57 -1.35 -1.18
N SER A 351 -15.24 -1.02 -2.43
CA SER A 351 -14.72 0.32 -2.77
C SER A 351 -15.77 1.41 -2.50
N VAL A 352 -17.04 1.15 -2.82
CA VAL A 352 -18.15 2.04 -2.43
C VAL A 352 -18.28 2.13 -0.91
N PHE A 353 -18.20 0.99 -0.20
CA PHE A 353 -18.28 0.96 1.26
C PHE A 353 -17.23 1.87 1.91
N TRP A 354 -15.96 1.84 1.46
CA TRP A 354 -14.89 2.61 2.08
C TRP A 354 -15.08 4.14 1.96
N THR A 355 -15.74 4.60 0.93
CA THR A 355 -16.05 6.04 0.78
C THR A 355 -17.08 6.54 1.80
N LEU A 356 -17.85 5.66 2.49
CA LEU A 356 -18.87 6.04 3.46
C LEU A 356 -18.31 6.48 4.82
N PRO A 357 -17.52 5.62 5.54
CA PRO A 357 -16.97 5.98 6.84
C PRO A 357 -15.75 6.90 6.75
N PHE A 358 -15.10 6.98 5.59
CA PHE A 358 -13.89 7.76 5.36
C PHE A 358 -14.06 8.68 4.15
N PRO A 359 -14.77 9.81 4.30
CA PRO A 359 -15.25 10.63 3.18
C PRO A 359 -14.20 11.62 2.64
N SER A 360 -12.92 11.46 2.99
CA SER A 360 -11.83 12.30 2.45
C SER A 360 -10.52 11.52 2.35
N TRP A 361 -9.61 12.03 1.51
CA TRP A 361 -8.28 11.44 1.36
C TRP A 361 -7.53 11.38 2.71
N GLU A 362 -7.59 12.45 3.51
CA GLU A 362 -6.89 12.57 4.80
C GLU A 362 -7.37 11.53 5.83
N THR A 363 -8.65 11.19 5.82
CA THR A 363 -9.22 10.21 6.74
C THR A 363 -8.91 8.78 6.30
N LEU A 364 -8.83 8.54 4.99
CA LEU A 364 -8.64 7.20 4.45
C LEU A 364 -7.16 6.80 4.35
N ILE A 365 -6.24 7.77 4.24
CA ILE A 365 -4.81 7.51 3.99
C ILE A 365 -4.13 6.64 5.07
N GLN A 366 -4.46 6.86 6.34
CA GLN A 366 -3.86 6.11 7.45
C GLN A 366 -4.32 4.64 7.42
N VAL A 367 -5.59 4.42 7.11
CA VAL A 367 -6.18 3.07 6.96
C VAL A 367 -5.51 2.32 5.83
N VAL A 368 -5.43 2.94 4.65
CA VAL A 368 -4.82 2.34 3.46
C VAL A 368 -3.35 2.04 3.71
N SER A 369 -2.59 3.00 4.26
CA SER A 369 -1.17 2.83 4.57
C SER A 369 -0.92 1.68 5.53
N ALA A 370 -1.62 1.65 6.66
CA ALA A 370 -1.45 0.61 7.68
C ALA A 370 -1.85 -0.78 7.15
N ALA A 371 -2.99 -0.87 6.46
CA ALA A 371 -3.47 -2.14 5.90
C ALA A 371 -2.54 -2.68 4.81
N LEU A 372 -2.02 -1.81 3.93
CA LEU A 372 -1.06 -2.20 2.89
C LEU A 372 0.23 -2.73 3.49
N VAL A 373 0.83 -2.01 4.45
CA VAL A 373 2.08 -2.45 5.09
C VAL A 373 1.87 -3.75 5.86
N LEU A 374 0.75 -3.91 6.58
CA LEU A 374 0.41 -5.17 7.24
C LEU A 374 0.28 -6.33 6.25
N SER A 375 -0.29 -6.10 5.06
CA SER A 375 -0.39 -7.14 4.03
C SER A 375 0.97 -7.62 3.53
N TYR A 376 2.00 -6.78 3.61
CA TYR A 376 3.38 -7.10 3.24
C TYR A 376 4.24 -7.57 4.40
N ALA A 377 3.90 -7.22 5.63
CA ALA A 377 4.74 -7.43 6.82
C ALA A 377 5.09 -8.90 7.07
N VAL A 378 4.20 -9.84 6.73
CA VAL A 378 4.39 -11.27 6.96
C VAL A 378 5.39 -11.91 5.97
N ALA A 379 5.67 -11.28 4.84
CA ALA A 379 6.56 -11.84 3.82
C ALA A 379 7.98 -12.20 4.33
N PRO A 380 8.67 -11.37 5.13
CA PRO A 380 9.98 -11.73 5.68
C PRO A 380 9.96 -12.99 6.54
N VAL A 381 8.91 -13.16 7.34
CA VAL A 381 8.71 -14.35 8.19
C VAL A 381 8.41 -15.57 7.31
N THR A 382 7.59 -15.40 6.27
CA THR A 382 7.28 -16.45 5.29
C THR A 382 8.55 -16.95 4.57
N VAL A 383 9.42 -16.04 4.09
CA VAL A 383 10.70 -16.42 3.47
C VAL A 383 11.58 -17.18 4.44
N ALA A 384 11.70 -16.68 5.69
CA ALA A 384 12.50 -17.35 6.72
C ALA A 384 12.01 -18.78 7.01
N ALA A 385 10.69 -18.95 7.11
CA ALA A 385 10.07 -20.27 7.34
C ALA A 385 10.30 -21.20 6.13
N LEU A 386 10.04 -20.72 4.90
CA LEU A 386 10.23 -21.53 3.68
C LEU A 386 11.69 -21.86 3.39
N ARG A 387 12.66 -21.01 3.75
CA ARG A 387 14.10 -21.36 3.64
C ARG A 387 14.48 -22.53 4.55
N ARG A 388 13.77 -22.71 5.65
CA ARG A 388 14.00 -23.82 6.60
C ARG A 388 13.24 -25.08 6.22
N SER A 389 11.96 -24.93 5.82
CA SER A 389 11.06 -26.07 5.58
C SER A 389 11.09 -26.59 4.14
N ALA A 390 11.47 -25.75 3.17
CA ALA A 390 11.60 -26.09 1.76
C ALA A 390 12.95 -25.64 1.18
N PRO A 391 14.11 -26.17 1.68
CA PRO A 391 15.43 -25.78 1.17
C PRO A 391 15.62 -26.13 -0.31
N GLN A 392 14.92 -27.18 -0.78
CA GLN A 392 14.93 -27.65 -2.18
C GLN A 392 14.11 -26.77 -3.14
N LEU A 393 13.27 -25.83 -2.62
CA LEU A 393 12.47 -24.98 -3.48
C LEU A 393 13.39 -24.11 -4.37
N PRO A 394 13.23 -24.17 -5.71
CA PRO A 394 14.01 -23.32 -6.60
C PRO A 394 13.80 -21.85 -6.28
N ARG A 395 14.89 -21.11 -6.07
CA ARG A 395 14.87 -19.67 -5.82
C ARG A 395 15.66 -18.95 -6.90
N PRO A 396 15.02 -18.66 -8.03
CA PRO A 396 15.70 -17.99 -9.13
C PRO A 396 16.30 -16.64 -8.72
N PHE A 397 15.65 -15.92 -7.81
CA PHE A 397 16.21 -14.79 -7.09
C PHE A 397 16.37 -15.15 -5.62
N LEU A 398 17.60 -15.08 -5.12
CA LEU A 398 17.94 -15.34 -3.71
C LEU A 398 18.45 -14.03 -3.08
N LEU A 399 17.71 -13.49 -2.12
CA LEU A 399 18.12 -12.28 -1.39
C LEU A 399 19.31 -12.62 -0.46
N ARG A 400 20.50 -12.15 -0.86
CA ARG A 400 21.73 -12.31 -0.07
C ARG A 400 21.64 -11.49 1.22
N GLY A 401 22.29 -11.96 2.29
CA GLY A 401 22.24 -11.27 3.59
C GLY A 401 20.89 -11.31 4.31
N PHE A 402 20.01 -12.22 3.93
CA PHE A 402 18.65 -12.33 4.49
C PHE A 402 18.62 -12.56 6.00
N ALA A 403 19.68 -13.12 6.60
CA ALA A 403 19.80 -13.27 8.05
C ALA A 403 19.68 -11.92 8.81
N VAL A 404 20.08 -10.81 8.17
CA VAL A 404 19.95 -9.45 8.68
C VAL A 404 18.76 -8.73 8.04
N LEU A 405 18.63 -8.83 6.71
CA LEU A 405 17.58 -8.12 5.97
C LEU A 405 16.16 -8.62 6.29
N GLY A 406 16.01 -9.92 6.60
CA GLY A 406 14.71 -10.48 6.96
C GLY A 406 14.13 -9.87 8.26
N PRO A 407 14.84 -9.97 9.41
CA PRO A 407 14.40 -9.33 10.64
C PRO A 407 14.25 -7.81 10.47
N LEU A 408 15.19 -7.15 9.80
CA LEU A 408 15.13 -5.71 9.56
C LEU A 408 13.89 -5.30 8.77
N SER A 409 13.53 -6.03 7.71
CA SER A 409 12.32 -5.77 6.92
C SER A 409 11.05 -5.90 7.76
N PHE A 410 10.97 -6.91 8.64
CA PHE A 410 9.83 -7.07 9.53
C PHE A 410 9.75 -5.98 10.59
N ILE A 411 10.89 -5.59 11.18
CA ILE A 411 10.96 -4.47 12.14
C ILE A 411 10.50 -3.18 11.48
N VAL A 412 11.00 -2.85 10.29
CA VAL A 412 10.62 -1.64 9.56
C VAL A 412 9.13 -1.63 9.25
N ALA A 413 8.55 -2.75 8.80
CA ALA A 413 7.12 -2.87 8.59
C ALA A 413 6.32 -2.66 9.89
N ALA A 414 6.77 -3.25 11.00
CA ALA A 414 6.15 -3.10 12.30
C ALA A 414 6.17 -1.65 12.80
N LEU A 415 7.28 -0.95 12.60
CA LEU A 415 7.42 0.46 12.96
C LEU A 415 6.50 1.36 12.13
N ILE A 416 6.41 1.16 10.82
CA ILE A 416 5.51 1.92 9.96
C ILE A 416 4.04 1.70 10.37
N VAL A 417 3.68 0.47 10.71
CA VAL A 417 2.34 0.15 11.25
C VAL A 417 2.12 0.88 12.58
N TYR A 418 3.08 0.85 13.49
CA TYR A 418 3.01 1.52 14.78
C TYR A 418 2.83 3.05 14.65
N TRP A 419 3.53 3.69 13.71
CA TRP A 419 3.42 5.14 13.45
C TRP A 419 2.11 5.57 12.79
N SER A 420 1.20 4.62 12.46
CA SER A 420 -0.15 4.92 11.90
C SER A 420 -1.16 5.41 12.93
N THR A 421 -0.76 5.67 14.16
CA THR A 421 -1.54 6.15 15.30
C THR A 421 -2.48 5.12 15.95
N TRP A 422 -2.73 5.31 17.25
CA TRP A 422 -3.64 4.46 18.05
C TRP A 422 -5.04 4.34 17.45
N ASN A 423 -5.60 5.46 16.98
CA ASN A 423 -6.96 5.45 16.41
C ASN A 423 -7.10 4.47 15.23
N THR A 424 -6.11 4.40 14.35
CA THR A 424 -6.12 3.48 13.22
C THR A 424 -5.81 2.04 13.66
N LEU A 425 -4.79 1.86 14.52
CA LEU A 425 -4.35 0.53 14.93
C LEU A 425 -5.35 -0.18 15.81
N SER A 426 -6.04 0.52 16.71
CA SER A 426 -6.98 -0.08 17.66
C SER A 426 -8.07 -0.89 16.97
N TRP A 427 -8.70 -0.35 15.95
CA TRP A 427 -9.72 -1.09 15.22
C TRP A 427 -9.13 -2.05 14.17
N LEU A 428 -8.04 -1.68 13.49
CA LEU A 428 -7.46 -2.51 12.42
C LEU A 428 -6.88 -3.81 12.97
N LEU A 429 -6.02 -3.73 14.00
CA LEU A 429 -5.46 -4.92 14.66
C LEU A 429 -6.49 -5.63 15.54
N GLY A 430 -7.40 -4.87 16.18
CA GLY A 430 -8.53 -5.43 16.90
C GLY A 430 -9.42 -6.28 16.01
N LEU A 431 -9.69 -5.82 14.79
CA LEU A 431 -10.44 -6.56 13.79
C LEU A 431 -9.70 -7.83 13.34
N GLN A 432 -8.36 -7.79 13.20
CA GLN A 432 -7.56 -8.98 12.90
C GLN A 432 -7.62 -10.02 14.02
N ILE A 433 -7.58 -9.58 15.28
CA ILE A 433 -7.74 -10.47 16.45
C ILE A 433 -9.17 -11.06 16.47
N ALA A 434 -10.18 -10.26 16.16
CA ALA A 434 -11.56 -10.74 16.05
C ALA A 434 -11.72 -11.77 14.90
N MET A 435 -11.08 -11.54 13.75
CA MET A 435 -11.08 -12.48 12.63
C MET A 435 -10.35 -13.79 12.98
N PHE A 436 -9.28 -13.74 13.77
CA PHE A 436 -8.65 -14.93 14.32
C PHE A 436 -9.63 -15.72 15.19
N ALA A 437 -10.30 -15.06 16.14
CA ALA A 437 -11.30 -15.69 17.00
C ALA A 437 -12.46 -16.29 16.19
N LEU A 438 -12.96 -15.57 15.20
CA LEU A 438 -14.02 -16.04 14.30
C LEU A 438 -13.60 -17.31 13.55
N TYR A 439 -12.40 -17.37 13.03
CA TYR A 439 -11.87 -18.57 12.36
C TYR A 439 -11.81 -19.77 13.31
N VAL A 440 -11.29 -19.56 14.51
CA VAL A 440 -11.22 -20.60 15.55
C VAL A 440 -12.62 -21.12 15.88
N LEU A 441 -13.57 -20.22 16.15
CA LEU A 441 -14.96 -20.58 16.46
C LEU A 441 -15.63 -21.33 15.30
N TYR A 442 -15.39 -20.94 14.06
CA TYR A 442 -15.93 -21.61 12.87
C TYR A 442 -15.42 -23.04 12.70
N LYS A 443 -14.15 -23.31 13.03
CA LYS A 443 -13.52 -24.63 12.88
C LYS A 443 -13.75 -25.56 14.07
N LEU A 444 -14.08 -25.05 15.27
CA LEU A 444 -14.27 -25.84 16.49
C LEU A 444 -15.37 -26.91 16.41
N PRO A 445 -16.56 -26.70 15.80
CA PRO A 445 -17.62 -27.68 15.77
C PRO A 445 -17.28 -28.95 14.99
N SER A 446 -16.44 -28.87 13.96
CA SER A 446 -16.07 -29.98 13.09
C SER A 446 -14.92 -30.80 13.69
N ALA A 447 -15.07 -32.14 13.75
CA ALA A 447 -14.02 -33.04 14.22
C ALA A 447 -12.75 -32.96 13.36
N ALA A 448 -12.91 -32.91 12.02
CA ALA A 448 -11.82 -32.69 11.07
C ALA A 448 -11.18 -31.29 11.24
N GLY A 449 -12.00 -30.27 11.51
CA GLY A 449 -11.55 -28.91 11.81
C GLY A 449 -10.68 -28.87 13.05
N ARG A 450 -11.08 -29.49 14.15
CA ARG A 450 -10.33 -29.54 15.42
C ARG A 450 -8.97 -30.24 15.26
N ALA A 451 -8.89 -31.31 14.48
CA ALA A 451 -7.65 -32.04 14.27
C ALA A 451 -6.54 -31.18 13.62
N GLN A 452 -6.92 -30.26 12.74
CA GLN A 452 -6.00 -29.34 12.07
C GLN A 452 -5.83 -28.00 12.80
N LEU A 453 -6.85 -27.58 13.59
CA LEU A 453 -6.91 -26.27 14.22
C LEU A 453 -5.70 -25.95 15.09
N TRP A 454 -5.28 -26.89 15.94
CA TRP A 454 -4.11 -26.70 16.81
C TRP A 454 -2.81 -26.38 16.04
N ARG A 455 -2.60 -27.03 14.91
CA ARG A 455 -1.43 -26.74 14.06
C ARG A 455 -1.51 -25.35 13.46
N GLN A 456 -2.68 -24.98 12.93
CA GLN A 456 -2.91 -23.68 12.31
C GLN A 456 -2.83 -22.53 13.32
N VAL A 457 -3.43 -22.72 14.51
CA VAL A 457 -3.32 -21.77 15.62
C VAL A 457 -1.86 -21.60 16.03
N ARG A 458 -1.12 -22.69 16.23
CA ARG A 458 0.30 -22.63 16.59
C ARG A 458 1.14 -21.90 15.57
N GLY A 459 0.84 -22.05 14.27
CA GLY A 459 1.47 -21.33 13.18
C GLY A 459 1.17 -19.83 13.14
N ALA A 460 0.02 -19.39 13.70
CA ALA A 460 -0.43 -17.99 13.67
C ALA A 460 -0.27 -17.25 15.01
N LEU A 461 0.00 -17.95 16.13
CA LEU A 461 0.09 -17.32 17.47
C LEU A 461 1.14 -16.21 17.57
N TRP A 462 2.24 -16.31 16.85
CA TRP A 462 3.26 -15.29 16.82
C TRP A 462 2.72 -13.96 16.26
N LEU A 463 1.83 -14.03 15.26
CA LEU A 463 1.22 -12.85 14.65
C LEU A 463 0.18 -12.22 15.58
N ILE A 464 -0.63 -13.03 16.25
CA ILE A 464 -1.60 -12.55 17.24
C ILE A 464 -0.88 -11.94 18.45
N GLY A 465 0.18 -12.58 18.92
CA GLY A 465 1.05 -12.02 19.96
C GLY A 465 1.68 -10.69 19.54
N PHE A 466 2.15 -10.60 18.30
CA PHE A 466 2.63 -9.36 17.70
C PHE A 466 1.54 -8.27 17.72
N PHE A 467 0.34 -8.57 17.23
CA PHE A 467 -0.77 -7.61 17.22
C PHE A 467 -1.14 -7.13 18.64
N ALA A 468 -1.27 -8.04 19.60
CA ALA A 468 -1.61 -7.69 20.96
C ALA A 468 -0.54 -6.81 21.63
N LEU A 469 0.74 -7.14 21.45
CA LEU A 469 1.85 -6.37 22.04
C LEU A 469 2.00 -5.00 21.36
N VAL A 470 1.85 -4.91 20.03
CA VAL A 470 1.88 -3.62 19.33
C VAL A 470 0.69 -2.75 19.72
N LEU A 471 -0.52 -3.32 19.90
CA LEU A 471 -1.67 -2.60 20.43
C LEU A 471 -1.41 -2.05 21.83
N LEU A 472 -0.81 -2.84 22.71
CA LEU A 472 -0.48 -2.39 24.06
C LEU A 472 0.52 -1.22 24.03
N VAL A 473 1.59 -1.33 23.25
CA VAL A 473 2.58 -0.25 23.10
C VAL A 473 1.95 0.97 22.44
N SER A 474 1.09 0.79 21.43
CA SER A 474 0.40 1.90 20.78
C SER A 474 -0.55 2.64 21.72
N TYR A 475 -1.25 1.94 22.61
CA TYR A 475 -2.08 2.55 23.63
C TYR A 475 -1.26 3.36 24.64
N LEU A 476 -0.10 2.84 25.06
CA LEU A 476 0.77 3.48 26.06
C LEU A 476 1.75 4.51 25.45
N GLY A 477 1.97 4.48 24.14
CA GLY A 477 2.98 5.27 23.44
C GLY A 477 2.52 6.67 23.03
N THR A 478 3.39 7.34 22.27
CA THR A 478 3.25 8.76 21.92
C THR A 478 2.43 8.99 20.64
N PHE A 479 2.28 8.00 19.77
CA PHE A 479 1.55 8.13 18.49
C PHE A 479 0.03 7.97 18.69
N GLY A 480 -0.60 8.97 19.31
CA GLY A 480 -2.04 9.01 19.56
C GLY A 480 -2.51 8.17 20.76
N GLY A 481 -1.60 7.57 21.53
CA GLY A 481 -1.88 6.86 22.77
C GLY A 481 -1.85 7.76 24.00
N THR A 482 -1.67 7.16 25.19
CA THR A 482 -1.65 7.88 26.49
C THR A 482 -0.33 8.58 26.79
N GLY A 483 0.74 8.31 26.02
CA GLY A 483 2.08 8.90 26.23
C GLY A 483 2.83 8.42 27.48
N GLN A 484 2.39 7.31 28.11
CA GLN A 484 3.07 6.76 29.30
C GLN A 484 4.47 6.21 28.95
N ILE A 485 4.63 5.67 27.74
CA ILE A 485 5.93 5.28 27.20
C ILE A 485 6.38 6.42 26.29
N ALA A 486 7.36 7.21 26.77
CA ALA A 486 7.90 8.33 26.03
C ALA A 486 8.72 7.87 24.81
N HIS A 487 8.69 8.65 23.72
CA HIS A 487 9.60 8.50 22.60
C HIS A 487 11.07 8.76 23.05
N PRO A 488 12.08 7.95 22.62
CA PRO A 488 12.00 6.89 21.62
C PRO A 488 11.73 5.48 22.17
N TRP A 489 11.43 5.33 23.47
CA TRP A 489 11.29 4.02 24.11
C TRP A 489 10.10 3.20 23.58
N ASP A 490 9.02 3.87 23.18
CA ASP A 490 7.88 3.25 22.52
C ASP A 490 8.26 2.63 21.17
N THR A 491 8.93 3.38 20.29
CA THR A 491 9.45 2.91 18.99
C THR A 491 10.45 1.75 19.18
N LEU A 492 11.38 1.86 20.15
CA LEU A 492 12.33 0.79 20.47
C LEU A 492 11.62 -0.47 20.99
N SER A 493 10.59 -0.32 21.82
CA SER A 493 9.78 -1.45 22.31
C SER A 493 9.13 -2.22 21.17
N VAL A 494 8.55 -1.52 20.19
CA VAL A 494 7.98 -2.15 18.99
C VAL A 494 9.05 -2.87 18.17
N ALA A 495 10.24 -2.29 18.03
CA ALA A 495 11.34 -2.92 17.31
C ALA A 495 11.79 -4.24 17.98
N VAL A 496 11.89 -4.25 19.33
CA VAL A 496 12.24 -5.47 20.10
C VAL A 496 11.14 -6.53 19.98
N ILE A 497 9.87 -6.14 20.11
CA ILE A 497 8.71 -7.03 19.93
C ILE A 497 8.74 -7.63 18.52
N ALA A 498 8.95 -6.81 17.50
CA ALA A 498 9.01 -7.27 16.11
C ALA A 498 10.16 -8.25 15.90
N PHE A 499 11.36 -7.96 16.43
CA PHE A 499 12.50 -8.88 16.35
C PHE A 499 12.18 -10.24 16.99
N GLY A 500 11.60 -10.24 18.19
CA GLY A 500 11.19 -11.47 18.89
C GLY A 500 10.14 -12.27 18.11
N CYS A 501 9.08 -11.58 17.63
CA CYS A 501 8.00 -12.19 16.87
C CYS A 501 8.46 -12.71 15.50
N TYR A 502 9.40 -12.03 14.83
CA TYR A 502 10.04 -12.53 13.61
C TYR A 502 10.69 -13.89 13.83
N HIS A 503 11.53 -14.01 14.85
CA HIS A 503 12.21 -15.28 15.15
C HIS A 503 11.27 -16.37 15.64
N TRP A 504 10.22 -16.01 16.36
CA TRP A 504 9.15 -16.94 16.73
C TRP A 504 8.41 -17.44 15.49
N GLY A 505 7.92 -16.56 14.63
CA GLY A 505 7.23 -16.92 13.40
C GLY A 505 8.10 -17.76 12.47
N ALA A 506 9.35 -17.37 12.24
CA ALA A 506 10.28 -18.15 11.43
C ALA A 506 10.48 -19.60 11.92
N ARG A 507 10.30 -19.86 13.22
CA ARG A 507 10.43 -21.20 13.82
C ARG A 507 9.13 -22.00 13.84
N THR A 508 7.97 -21.35 13.73
CA THR A 508 6.65 -21.99 13.81
C THR A 508 6.03 -22.31 12.46
N GLY A 509 6.76 -22.08 11.36
CA GLY A 509 6.35 -22.49 10.01
C GLY A 509 6.09 -23.99 9.89
N LEU A 510 5.31 -24.38 8.88
CA LEU A 510 5.03 -25.78 8.56
C LEU A 510 6.31 -26.55 8.30
N ARG A 511 6.32 -27.86 8.64
CA ARG A 511 7.44 -28.77 8.33
C ARG A 511 7.39 -29.18 6.86
N SER A 512 8.50 -29.71 6.34
CA SER A 512 8.62 -30.13 4.94
C SER A 512 7.57 -31.16 4.51
N ASP A 513 7.17 -32.06 5.40
CA ASP A 513 6.13 -33.07 5.19
C ASP A 513 4.69 -32.50 5.20
N GLN A 514 4.53 -31.25 5.60
CA GLN A 514 3.24 -30.56 5.75
C GLN A 514 3.03 -29.49 4.66
N LEU A 515 4.03 -29.21 3.83
CA LEU A 515 3.96 -28.23 2.77
C LEU A 515 3.11 -28.78 1.63
N ALA A 516 1.90 -28.24 1.45
CA ALA A 516 1.12 -28.40 0.24
C ALA A 516 1.54 -27.33 -0.78
N LEU A 517 2.74 -27.46 -1.31
CA LEU A 517 3.14 -26.73 -2.52
C LEU A 517 2.43 -27.48 -3.65
N GLU A 518 1.26 -26.98 -4.06
CA GLU A 518 0.49 -27.56 -5.16
C GLU A 518 1.41 -27.77 -6.36
N GLU A 519 1.42 -29.01 -6.90
CA GLU A 519 2.00 -29.29 -8.19
C GLU A 519 1.33 -28.36 -9.21
N ASP A 520 2.10 -27.96 -10.21
CA ASP A 520 1.74 -26.96 -11.20
C ASP A 520 0.48 -27.43 -11.98
N ASP A 521 -0.71 -27.11 -11.47
CA ASP A 521 -1.99 -27.28 -12.16
C ASP A 521 -2.08 -26.23 -13.27
N GLY A 522 -1.07 -26.18 -14.17
CA GLY A 522 -1.15 -25.54 -15.47
C GLY A 522 -1.86 -24.17 -15.54
N GLU A 523 -1.63 -23.26 -14.55
CA GLU A 523 -2.04 -21.86 -14.66
C GLU A 523 -1.17 -21.06 -15.64
#